data_6ce761380310737f153d3e4eeff5b371
#
_entry.id   6ce761380310737f153d3e4eeff5b371
#
_cell.length_a   1.000
_cell.length_b   1.000
_cell.length_c   1.000
_cell.angle_alpha   90.00
_cell.angle_beta   90.00
_cell.angle_gamma   90.00
#
_symmetry.space_group_name_H-M   'P 1'
#
loop_
_entity.id
_entity.type
_entity.pdbx_description
1 polymer ?
#
loop_
_entity_poly.entity_id
_entity_poly.type
_entity_poly.pdbx_seq_one_letter_code
_entity_poly.pdbx_strand_id
1 'polypeptide(L)'
;YRIRKAGACATAVFCDTHSMVVKQKAGTVEDMLEAVDEADLVLLEGGKNWDFPKIELVRKGNSERLAGNGRNLLAVATDIEGFQVEKAALGTCGRVSEDGSEVPVIALDGYKKAADLILELLAGGQEAQP
;
A
#
# COMPACT_ATOMS: atom_id res chain seq x y z
N TYR A 1 -6.95 22.60 13.98
CA TYR A 1 -7.28 22.11 15.33
C TYR A 1 -8.35 22.96 16.03
N ARG A 2 -8.19 24.30 16.09
CA ARG A 2 -9.13 25.22 16.78
C ARG A 2 -10.53 25.20 16.17
N ILE A 3 -10.63 25.30 14.83
CA ILE A 3 -11.89 25.29 14.08
C ILE A 3 -12.64 23.98 14.33
N ARG A 4 -11.95 22.87 14.33
CA ARG A 4 -12.51 21.55 14.63
C ARG A 4 -13.07 21.47 16.06
N LYS A 5 -12.35 21.98 17.06
CA LYS A 5 -12.82 22.03 18.44
C LYS A 5 -14.04 22.95 18.62
N ALA A 6 -14.21 23.94 17.77
CA ALA A 6 -15.39 24.83 17.76
C ALA A 6 -16.63 24.20 17.08
N GLY A 7 -16.56 22.92 16.68
CA GLY A 7 -17.70 22.17 16.14
C GLY A 7 -17.83 22.18 14.63
N ALA A 8 -16.82 22.61 13.87
CA ALA A 8 -16.88 22.53 12.41
C ALA A 8 -16.90 21.08 11.94
N CYS A 9 -17.85 20.70 11.08
CA CYS A 9 -17.95 19.37 10.48
C CYS A 9 -16.89 19.11 9.40
N ALA A 10 -16.37 20.17 8.79
CA ALA A 10 -15.28 20.11 7.83
C ALA A 10 -14.43 21.38 7.87
N THR A 11 -13.19 21.26 7.44
CA THR A 11 -12.27 22.39 7.26
C THR A 11 -11.61 22.24 5.90
N ALA A 12 -11.61 23.29 5.09
CA ALA A 12 -10.90 23.35 3.83
C ALA A 12 -9.82 24.43 3.89
N VAL A 13 -8.66 24.12 3.35
CA VAL A 13 -7.54 25.05 3.13
C VAL A 13 -7.12 24.93 1.68
N PHE A 14 -6.94 26.07 1.02
CA PHE A 14 -6.50 26.09 -0.36
C PHE A 14 -5.58 27.30 -0.63
N CYS A 15 -4.73 27.14 -1.62
CA CYS A 15 -3.89 28.19 -2.21
C CYS A 15 -3.82 27.93 -3.72
N ASP A 16 -3.01 28.72 -4.42
CA ASP A 16 -2.92 28.65 -5.90
C ASP A 16 -2.49 27.30 -6.45
N THR A 17 -1.84 26.46 -5.64
CA THR A 17 -1.23 25.18 -6.09
C THR A 17 -1.73 23.95 -5.34
N HIS A 18 -2.38 24.12 -4.18
CA HIS A 18 -2.75 22.99 -3.32
C HIS A 18 -4.09 23.25 -2.61
N SER A 19 -4.83 22.20 -2.40
CA SER A 19 -5.99 22.20 -1.53
C SER A 19 -5.98 21.00 -0.59
N MET A 20 -6.55 21.19 0.60
CA MET A 20 -6.75 20.13 1.58
C MET A 20 -8.15 20.28 2.19
N VAL A 21 -8.88 19.17 2.27
CA VAL A 21 -10.16 19.10 2.95
C VAL A 21 -10.10 18.07 4.05
N VAL A 22 -10.45 18.46 5.28
CA VAL A 22 -10.54 17.55 6.43
C VAL A 22 -11.99 17.48 6.87
N LYS A 23 -12.61 16.32 6.74
CA LYS A 23 -13.98 16.05 7.16
C LYS A 23 -13.98 15.37 8.55
N GLN A 24 -14.95 15.72 9.41
CA GLN A 24 -15.19 15.10 10.72
C GLN A 24 -16.11 13.88 10.59
N LYS A 25 -15.93 13.09 9.56
CA LYS A 25 -16.69 11.86 9.26
C LYS A 25 -15.72 10.72 9.10
N ALA A 26 -16.04 9.56 9.67
CA ALA A 26 -15.33 8.34 9.30
C ALA A 26 -15.52 8.13 7.79
N GLY A 27 -14.42 7.95 7.07
CA GLY A 27 -14.41 7.62 5.66
C GLY A 27 -14.14 6.13 5.47
N THR A 28 -14.58 5.60 4.35
CA THR A 28 -14.18 4.29 3.87
C THR A 28 -12.99 4.43 2.91
N VAL A 29 -12.39 3.31 2.52
CA VAL A 29 -11.34 3.31 1.48
C VAL A 29 -11.93 3.76 0.15
N GLU A 30 -13.17 3.37 -0.14
CA GLU A 30 -13.92 3.74 -1.33
C GLU A 30 -14.11 5.26 -1.39
N ASP A 31 -14.54 5.91 -0.30
CA ASP A 31 -14.65 7.38 -0.21
C ASP A 31 -13.31 8.08 -0.52
N MET A 32 -12.18 7.47 -0.15
CA MET A 32 -10.84 8.02 -0.42
C MET A 32 -10.44 7.82 -1.87
N LEU A 33 -10.73 6.67 -2.46
CA LEU A 33 -10.44 6.38 -3.87
C LEU A 33 -11.26 7.25 -4.80
N GLU A 34 -12.56 7.47 -4.51
CA GLU A 34 -13.41 8.39 -5.25
C GLU A 34 -12.87 9.84 -5.24
N ALA A 35 -12.20 10.24 -4.16
CA ALA A 35 -11.62 11.59 -4.08
C ALA A 35 -10.36 11.79 -4.94
N VAL A 36 -9.82 10.72 -5.52
CA VAL A 36 -8.60 10.69 -6.34
C VAL A 36 -8.79 9.84 -7.61
N ASP A 37 -10.01 9.78 -8.12
CA ASP A 37 -10.42 8.94 -9.26
C ASP A 37 -9.71 9.30 -10.59
N GLU A 38 -9.18 10.52 -10.71
CA GLU A 38 -8.38 10.96 -11.86
C GLU A 38 -6.93 10.44 -11.85
N ALA A 39 -6.50 9.76 -10.77
CA ALA A 39 -5.13 9.29 -10.65
C ALA A 39 -4.92 7.93 -11.33
N ASP A 40 -3.89 7.81 -12.17
CA ASP A 40 -3.49 6.53 -12.78
C ASP A 40 -2.99 5.51 -11.76
N LEU A 41 -2.46 5.97 -10.64
CA LEU A 41 -1.94 5.15 -9.54
C LEU A 41 -2.21 5.82 -8.20
N VAL A 42 -2.79 5.08 -7.27
CA VAL A 42 -2.99 5.50 -5.88
C VAL A 42 -2.10 4.67 -4.96
N LEU A 43 -1.23 5.32 -4.20
CA LEU A 43 -0.43 4.69 -3.16
C LEU A 43 -1.08 4.93 -1.80
N LEU A 44 -1.47 3.85 -1.13
CA LEU A 44 -2.06 3.89 0.21
C LEU A 44 -1.00 3.55 1.26
N GLU A 45 -0.81 4.44 2.24
CA GLU A 45 0.01 4.16 3.40
C GLU A 45 -0.83 3.57 4.54
N GLY A 46 -0.37 2.48 5.14
CA GLY A 46 -1.11 1.72 6.14
C GLY A 46 -1.96 0.61 5.52
N GLY A 47 -3.11 0.29 6.15
CA GLY A 47 -4.05 -0.70 5.61
C GLY A 47 -3.47 -2.11 5.40
N LYS A 48 -2.53 -2.54 6.25
CA LYS A 48 -1.80 -3.82 6.10
C LYS A 48 -2.68 -5.07 5.94
N ASN A 49 -3.92 -5.00 6.39
CA ASN A 49 -4.90 -6.10 6.29
C ASN A 49 -5.91 -5.91 5.16
N TRP A 50 -5.82 -4.82 4.40
CA TRP A 50 -6.67 -4.60 3.22
C TRP A 50 -6.26 -5.53 2.08
N ASP A 51 -7.18 -5.80 1.19
CA ASP A 51 -6.99 -6.75 0.10
C ASP A 51 -6.45 -6.11 -1.19
N PHE A 52 -5.55 -5.12 -1.02
CA PHE A 52 -4.83 -4.49 -2.12
C PHE A 52 -3.43 -5.09 -2.29
N PRO A 53 -2.87 -5.05 -3.51
CA PRO A 53 -1.45 -5.36 -3.72
C PRO A 53 -0.58 -4.48 -2.83
N LYS A 54 0.42 -5.06 -2.17
CA LYS A 54 1.22 -4.34 -1.18
C LYS A 54 2.70 -4.71 -1.20
N ILE A 55 3.52 -3.75 -0.86
CA ILE A 55 4.92 -3.96 -0.49
C ILE A 55 5.00 -3.76 1.03
N GLU A 56 5.43 -4.77 1.76
CA GLU A 56 5.54 -4.70 3.21
C GLU A 56 6.97 -4.35 3.63
N LEU A 57 7.09 -3.42 4.59
CA LEU A 57 8.38 -3.00 5.13
C LEU A 57 8.71 -3.81 6.38
N VAL A 58 9.84 -4.50 6.38
CA VAL A 58 10.38 -5.25 7.52
C VAL A 58 11.72 -4.62 7.89
N ARG A 59 11.87 -4.16 9.13
CA ARG A 59 13.03 -3.39 9.55
C ARG A 59 13.68 -3.96 10.80
N LYS A 60 15.01 -4.05 10.76
CA LYS A 60 15.83 -4.44 11.90
C LYS A 60 15.60 -3.53 13.10
N GLY A 61 15.40 -4.13 14.27
CA GLY A 61 15.19 -3.39 15.52
C GLY A 61 13.82 -2.71 15.66
N ASN A 62 12.91 -2.87 14.69
CA ASN A 62 11.56 -2.35 14.79
C ASN A 62 10.51 -3.44 14.56
N SER A 63 10.30 -3.87 13.34
CA SER A 63 9.37 -4.94 13.00
C SER A 63 10.12 -5.98 12.16
N GLU A 64 10.60 -7.03 12.78
CA GLU A 64 11.42 -8.06 12.14
C GLU A 64 10.58 -9.21 11.54
N ARG A 65 9.25 -9.01 11.48
CA ARG A 65 8.29 -9.97 10.93
C ARG A 65 7.27 -9.24 10.08
N LEU A 66 6.64 -9.95 9.16
CA LEU A 66 5.48 -9.47 8.44
C LEU A 66 4.38 -9.11 9.45
N ALA A 67 3.84 -7.90 9.33
CA ALA A 67 2.79 -7.37 10.20
C ALA A 67 1.40 -7.55 9.59
N GLY A 68 1.31 -7.76 8.28
CA GLY A 68 0.08 -7.98 7.53
C GLY A 68 -0.36 -9.45 7.52
N ASN A 69 -1.45 -9.71 6.80
CA ASN A 69 -2.02 -11.04 6.60
C ASN A 69 -1.33 -11.84 5.46
N GLY A 70 -0.27 -11.30 4.84
CA GLY A 70 0.45 -11.90 3.71
C GLY A 70 -0.32 -11.96 2.40
N ARG A 71 -1.56 -11.44 2.33
CA ARG A 71 -2.37 -11.44 1.10
C ARG A 71 -1.88 -10.37 0.15
N ASN A 72 -1.89 -10.69 -1.15
CA ASN A 72 -1.53 -9.77 -2.23
C ASN A 72 -0.17 -9.07 -2.00
N LEU A 73 0.80 -9.82 -1.46
CA LEU A 73 2.13 -9.32 -1.18
C LEU A 73 2.96 -9.34 -2.48
N LEU A 74 3.28 -8.16 -3.01
CA LEU A 74 4.11 -7.99 -4.20
C LEU A 74 5.60 -8.16 -3.89
N ALA A 75 6.03 -7.64 -2.74
CA ALA A 75 7.41 -7.73 -2.29
C ALA A 75 7.52 -7.45 -0.80
N VAL A 76 8.67 -7.80 -0.23
CA VAL A 76 9.10 -7.34 1.08
C VAL A 76 10.33 -6.46 0.91
N ALA A 77 10.29 -5.22 1.44
CA ALA A 77 11.45 -4.35 1.49
C ALA A 77 12.06 -4.38 2.90
N THR A 78 13.38 -4.68 2.98
CA THR A 78 14.03 -4.88 4.28
C THR A 78 15.50 -4.47 4.30
N ASP A 79 15.98 -4.12 5.51
CA ASP A 79 17.40 -3.93 5.85
C ASP A 79 17.98 -5.15 6.61
N ILE A 80 17.21 -6.23 6.72
CA ILE A 80 17.67 -7.48 7.37
C ILE A 80 18.34 -8.38 6.33
N GLU A 81 19.62 -8.59 6.51
CA GLU A 81 20.40 -9.47 5.63
C GLU A 81 19.90 -10.92 5.71
N GLY A 82 19.72 -11.56 4.56
CA GLY A 82 19.25 -12.94 4.47
C GLY A 82 17.79 -13.17 4.89
N PHE A 83 16.99 -12.10 4.95
CA PHE A 83 15.55 -12.22 5.25
C PHE A 83 14.85 -13.11 4.22
N GLN A 84 14.04 -14.03 4.71
CA GLN A 84 13.21 -14.92 3.88
C GLN A 84 11.74 -14.81 4.29
N VAL A 85 10.88 -14.81 3.30
CA VAL A 85 9.43 -14.82 3.52
C VAL A 85 8.99 -16.26 3.79
N GLU A 86 8.58 -16.55 5.01
CA GLU A 86 8.09 -17.87 5.37
C GLU A 86 6.76 -18.16 4.65
N LYS A 87 6.65 -19.33 4.02
CA LYS A 87 5.40 -19.78 3.34
C LYS A 87 4.19 -19.77 4.27
N ALA A 88 4.39 -20.03 5.55
CA ALA A 88 3.32 -19.98 6.57
C ALA A 88 2.77 -18.57 6.80
N ALA A 89 3.55 -17.52 6.50
CA ALA A 89 3.13 -16.12 6.63
C ALA A 89 2.29 -15.64 5.44
N LEU A 90 2.32 -16.36 4.31
CA LEU A 90 1.65 -15.97 3.07
C LEU A 90 0.16 -16.31 3.03
N GLY A 91 -0.47 -16.74 4.09
CA GLY A 91 -1.90 -17.08 4.13
C GLY A 91 -2.39 -17.92 2.93
N THR A 92 -3.55 -18.54 3.02
CA THR A 92 -4.13 -19.41 1.96
C THR A 92 -4.57 -18.66 0.69
N CYS A 93 -4.40 -17.34 0.62
CA CYS A 93 -4.74 -16.47 -0.51
C CYS A 93 -3.58 -15.56 -0.94
N GLY A 94 -2.35 -15.85 -0.47
CA GLY A 94 -1.18 -15.21 -1.07
C GLY A 94 -1.16 -15.61 -2.55
N ARG A 95 -1.19 -14.66 -3.47
CA ARG A 95 -0.61 -14.91 -4.77
C ARG A 95 0.89 -15.15 -4.54
N VAL A 96 1.23 -16.37 -4.23
CA VAL A 96 2.33 -16.98 -4.95
C VAL A 96 1.95 -16.70 -6.39
N SER A 97 2.76 -15.96 -7.15
CA SER A 97 2.55 -15.83 -8.59
C SER A 97 2.07 -17.18 -9.10
N GLU A 98 1.14 -17.21 -10.05
CA GLU A 98 0.54 -18.44 -10.56
C GLU A 98 1.60 -19.51 -10.97
N ASP A 99 2.85 -19.06 -11.15
CA ASP A 99 4.05 -19.88 -11.43
C ASP A 99 4.78 -20.43 -10.18
N GLY A 100 4.28 -20.18 -8.97
CA GLY A 100 4.91 -20.64 -7.73
C GLY A 100 6.16 -19.86 -7.30
N SER A 101 6.45 -18.70 -7.93
CA SER A 101 7.60 -17.88 -7.60
C SER A 101 7.51 -17.31 -6.18
N GLU A 102 8.65 -17.25 -5.49
CA GLU A 102 8.75 -16.69 -4.15
C GLU A 102 8.54 -15.17 -4.19
N VAL A 103 7.88 -14.64 -3.15
CA VAL A 103 7.72 -13.18 -2.98
C VAL A 103 9.10 -12.53 -2.96
N PRO A 104 9.40 -11.59 -3.86
CA PRO A 104 10.71 -10.99 -3.94
C PRO A 104 11.04 -10.18 -2.67
N VAL A 105 12.28 -10.33 -2.20
CA VAL A 105 12.84 -9.51 -1.13
C VAL A 105 13.74 -8.46 -1.78
N ILE A 106 13.46 -7.20 -1.49
CA ILE A 106 14.21 -6.05 -2.01
C ILE A 106 14.87 -5.26 -0.87
N ALA A 107 15.92 -4.53 -1.18
CA ALA A 107 16.54 -3.65 -0.20
C ALA A 107 15.57 -2.54 0.24
N LEU A 108 15.68 -2.06 1.48
CA LEU A 108 14.79 -1.03 2.02
C LEU A 108 14.81 0.27 1.18
N ASP A 109 15.94 0.60 0.57
CA ASP A 109 16.15 1.72 -0.34
C ASP A 109 15.98 1.34 -1.83
N GLY A 110 15.51 0.12 -2.11
CA GLY A 110 15.34 -0.44 -3.44
C GLY A 110 14.15 0.12 -4.23
N TYR A 111 13.94 1.45 -4.17
CA TYR A 111 12.77 2.13 -4.76
C TYR A 111 12.59 1.89 -6.26
N LYS A 112 13.66 1.71 -7.02
CA LYS A 112 13.57 1.41 -8.46
C LYS A 112 12.91 0.05 -8.69
N LYS A 113 13.36 -0.98 -7.97
CA LYS A 113 12.78 -2.32 -8.08
C LYS A 113 11.34 -2.37 -7.59
N ALA A 114 11.01 -1.59 -6.55
CA ALA A 114 9.64 -1.41 -6.11
C ALA A 114 8.76 -0.78 -7.21
N ALA A 115 9.27 0.25 -7.89
CA ALA A 115 8.58 0.89 -9.00
C ALA A 115 8.36 -0.07 -10.19
N ASP A 116 9.39 -0.86 -10.55
CA ASP A 116 9.28 -1.85 -11.62
C ASP A 116 8.18 -2.87 -11.32
N LEU A 117 8.12 -3.42 -10.10
CA LEU A 117 7.07 -4.36 -9.69
C LEU A 117 5.66 -3.75 -9.76
N ILE A 118 5.51 -2.46 -9.39
CA ILE A 118 4.23 -1.76 -9.50
C ILE A 118 3.84 -1.57 -10.97
N LEU A 119 4.78 -1.20 -11.83
CA LEU A 119 4.53 -1.03 -13.26
C LEU A 119 4.16 -2.35 -13.95
N GLU A 120 4.82 -3.44 -13.60
CA GLU A 120 4.47 -4.79 -14.08
C GLU A 120 3.04 -5.17 -13.68
N LEU A 121 2.65 -4.88 -12.43
CA LEU A 121 1.29 -5.12 -11.95
C LEU A 121 0.25 -4.32 -12.76
N LEU A 122 0.52 -3.04 -13.02
CA LEU A 122 -0.38 -2.18 -13.79
C LEU A 122 -0.51 -2.67 -15.25
N ALA A 123 0.61 -3.07 -15.87
CA ALA A 123 0.61 -3.60 -17.23
C ALA A 123 -0.20 -4.93 -17.32
N GLY A 124 -0.02 -5.84 -16.38
CA GLY A 124 -0.77 -7.10 -16.33
C GLY A 124 -2.26 -6.94 -16.03
N GLY A 125 -2.65 -5.87 -15.35
CA GLY A 125 -4.07 -5.55 -15.07
C GLY A 125 -4.83 -5.00 -16.29
N GLN A 126 -4.14 -4.46 -17.29
CA GLN A 126 -4.77 -3.93 -18.51
C GLN A 126 -5.16 -5.02 -19.52
N GLU A 127 -4.59 -6.22 -19.42
CA GLU A 127 -4.92 -7.35 -20.32
C GLU A 127 -6.19 -8.12 -19.90
N ALA A 128 -6.80 -7.82 -18.76
CA ALA A 128 -7.92 -8.56 -18.17
C ALA A 128 -9.30 -7.88 -18.32
N GLN A 129 -9.49 -6.98 -19.27
CA GLN A 129 -10.84 -6.53 -19.67
C GLN A 129 -11.22 -7.10 -21.03
N PRO A 130 -12.30 -7.93 -21.08
CA PRO A 130 -12.86 -8.43 -22.34
C PRO A 130 -13.56 -7.33 -23.14
#